data_6ee69267177f5acdf099cb5b3c48e884
#
_entry.id   6ee69267177f5acdf099cb5b3c48e884
#
_cell.length_a   1.000
_cell.length_b   1.000
_cell.length_c   1.000
_cell.angle_alpha   90.00
_cell.angle_beta   90.00
_cell.angle_gamma   90.00
#
_symmetry.space_group_name_H-M   'P 1'
#
loop_
_entity.id
_entity.type
_entity.pdbx_description
1 polymer ?
#
loop_
_entity_poly.entity_id
_entity_poly.type
_entity_poly.pdbx_seq_one_letter_code
_entity_poly.pdbx_strand_id
1 'polypeptide(L)'
;MRDTTRTTRTTLTVTALLAAGLALAGCAADGGTDPAGAAATTPGTGTAAPTSGGSSTPRPTSTITQVPGVDFDGGSVPDSCTDLVTPGRWDDSFAKAPLNDPSVVGDPIAIPKSAFTPVLQPDGKRLYCVWREPQADISYLSIAVDVVDSATASDELQALTAKGYDCGNEAEGLLCQKVSENEQYPVTDGDTYFTRGDIGIHIQQSNIETTDLLEDVTAHVF
;
A
#
# COMPACT_ATOMS: atom_id res chain seq x y z
N MET A 1 44.97 -43.00 -14.73
CA MET A 1 45.33 -41.97 -13.74
C MET A 1 44.04 -41.59 -13.05
N ARG A 2 43.91 -41.94 -11.79
CA ARG A 2 42.71 -41.67 -10.95
C ARG A 2 43.06 -40.53 -10.01
N ASP A 3 42.38 -39.39 -10.13
CA ASP A 3 42.49 -38.30 -9.17
C ASP A 3 41.31 -38.35 -8.20
N THR A 4 41.65 -38.54 -6.94
CA THR A 4 40.74 -38.68 -5.81
C THR A 4 40.66 -37.32 -5.10
N THR A 5 39.61 -36.55 -5.36
CA THR A 5 39.40 -35.26 -4.67
C THR A 5 38.70 -35.51 -3.33
N ARG A 6 39.41 -35.16 -2.28
CA ARG A 6 39.07 -35.31 -0.88
C ARG A 6 38.09 -34.20 -0.45
N THR A 7 36.88 -34.58 -0.07
CA THR A 7 35.87 -33.64 0.47
C THR A 7 36.12 -33.42 1.97
N THR A 8 36.48 -32.22 2.35
CA THR A 8 36.62 -31.79 3.75
C THR A 8 35.26 -31.31 4.27
N ARG A 9 34.68 -32.05 5.19
CA ARG A 9 33.48 -31.66 5.93
C ARG A 9 33.87 -30.75 7.08
N THR A 10 33.47 -29.52 7.06
CA THR A 10 33.58 -28.58 8.19
C THR A 10 32.27 -28.60 8.98
N THR A 11 32.36 -29.14 10.18
CA THR A 11 31.24 -29.13 11.15
C THR A 11 31.26 -27.82 11.90
N LEU A 12 30.21 -27.00 11.71
CA LEU A 12 29.97 -25.80 12.51
C LEU A 12 29.05 -26.14 13.67
N THR A 13 29.58 -25.97 14.86
CA THR A 13 28.88 -26.11 16.13
C THR A 13 28.12 -24.85 16.43
N VAL A 14 26.81 -24.96 16.53
CA VAL A 14 25.92 -23.84 16.94
C VAL A 14 25.80 -23.85 18.45
N THR A 15 26.29 -22.81 19.10
CA THR A 15 26.13 -22.54 20.53
C THR A 15 24.88 -21.72 20.76
N ALA A 16 23.86 -22.30 21.38
CA ALA A 16 22.65 -21.63 21.80
C ALA A 16 22.90 -20.84 23.09
N LEU A 17 22.68 -19.55 23.08
CA LEU A 17 22.58 -18.68 24.26
C LEU A 17 21.11 -18.33 24.51
N LEU A 18 20.56 -18.93 25.54
CA LEU A 18 19.30 -18.52 26.18
C LEU A 18 19.59 -17.33 27.10
N ALA A 19 18.90 -16.22 26.88
CA ALA A 19 18.78 -15.15 27.86
C ALA A 19 17.29 -14.96 28.21
N ALA A 20 16.95 -15.38 29.42
CA ALA A 20 15.69 -15.08 30.08
C ALA A 20 15.80 -13.70 30.75
N GLY A 21 14.81 -12.84 30.54
CA GLY A 21 14.72 -11.52 31.18
C GLY A 21 13.28 -11.21 31.55
N LEU A 22 13.08 -11.06 32.85
CA LEU A 22 11.86 -10.98 33.63
C LEU A 22 10.97 -9.76 33.37
N ALA A 23 9.73 -9.98 33.74
CA ALA A 23 8.60 -9.10 33.93
C ALA A 23 8.85 -7.89 34.84
N LEU A 24 8.11 -6.80 34.57
CA LEU A 24 7.69 -5.85 35.59
C LEU A 24 6.27 -5.39 35.28
N ALA A 25 5.40 -5.82 36.19
CA ALA A 25 4.05 -5.32 36.37
C ALA A 25 4.10 -3.93 37.01
N GLY A 26 3.22 -3.03 36.55
CA GLY A 26 2.98 -1.75 37.17
C GLY A 26 1.51 -1.39 37.11
N CYS A 27 0.76 -1.70 38.17
CA CYS A 27 -0.55 -1.16 38.46
C CYS A 27 -0.43 0.28 38.91
N ALA A 28 -1.35 1.14 38.50
CA ALA A 28 -1.89 2.22 39.34
C ALA A 28 -3.29 2.57 38.88
N ALA A 29 -4.24 2.27 39.73
CA ALA A 29 -5.58 2.82 39.77
C ALA A 29 -5.55 4.11 40.56
N ASP A 30 -6.44 5.04 40.24
CA ASP A 30 -7.17 5.97 41.13
C ASP A 30 -8.03 6.84 40.19
N GLY A 31 -9.31 6.94 40.34
CA GLY A 31 -10.13 7.19 41.51
C GLY A 31 -10.47 8.67 41.59
N GLY A 32 -11.70 9.05 41.30
CA GLY A 32 -12.15 10.42 41.58
C GLY A 32 -13.35 10.83 40.72
N THR A 33 -14.55 10.38 41.15
CA THR A 33 -15.68 11.12 41.75
C THR A 33 -16.30 12.24 40.92
N ASP A 34 -17.56 11.95 40.53
CA ASP A 34 -18.63 12.91 40.28
C ASP A 34 -18.88 13.83 41.50
N PRO A 35 -19.43 15.02 41.29
CA PRO A 35 -20.78 15.16 41.79
C PRO A 35 -21.76 15.89 40.85
N ALA A 36 -22.97 15.42 40.96
CA ALA A 36 -24.21 15.96 40.49
C ALA A 36 -24.50 17.40 40.96
N GLY A 37 -25.16 18.16 40.10
CA GLY A 37 -25.77 19.46 40.47
C GLY A 37 -26.98 19.71 39.60
N ALA A 38 -28.09 19.60 40.24
CA ALA A 38 -29.45 19.65 39.72
C ALA A 38 -30.01 21.08 39.54
N ALA A 39 -31.18 21.10 38.91
CA ALA A 39 -32.32 22.01 39.01
C ALA A 39 -32.40 23.13 37.98
N ALA A 40 -33.35 23.01 37.04
CA ALA A 40 -34.74 23.50 37.05
C ALA A 40 -34.86 24.98 36.68
N THR A 41 -35.62 25.38 35.71
CA THR A 41 -37.06 25.65 35.67
C THR A 41 -37.47 26.31 34.32
N THR A 42 -38.51 25.84 33.77
CA THR A 42 -39.58 26.27 32.87
C THR A 42 -40.00 27.75 32.86
N PRO A 43 -41.05 28.15 32.08
CA PRO A 43 -41.24 28.12 30.62
C PRO A 43 -41.60 29.54 30.11
N GLY A 44 -41.42 29.79 28.84
CA GLY A 44 -41.84 31.00 28.16
C GLY A 44 -42.54 30.73 26.84
N THR A 45 -43.83 30.73 26.88
CA THR A 45 -44.74 30.73 25.73
C THR A 45 -44.59 32.00 24.94
N GLY A 46 -44.27 31.93 23.69
CA GLY A 46 -44.25 33.04 22.75
C GLY A 46 -44.54 32.58 21.35
N THR A 47 -45.83 32.60 21.03
CA THR A 47 -46.37 32.42 19.67
C THR A 47 -46.04 33.65 18.82
N ALA A 48 -45.34 33.47 17.69
CA ALA A 48 -45.36 34.39 16.59
C ALA A 48 -45.21 33.61 15.28
N ALA A 49 -46.17 33.78 14.42
CA ALA A 49 -46.35 33.13 13.14
C ALA A 49 -45.38 33.66 12.05
N PRO A 50 -45.26 32.92 10.96
CA PRO A 50 -44.14 32.99 10.01
C PRO A 50 -44.32 34.12 8.98
N THR A 51 -43.23 34.80 8.70
CA THR A 51 -43.14 35.61 7.51
C THR A 51 -42.16 34.90 6.55
N SER A 52 -42.72 34.38 5.49
CA SER A 52 -42.01 33.86 4.32
C SER A 52 -41.22 34.98 3.64
N GLY A 53 -39.93 34.95 3.81
CA GLY A 53 -38.99 35.75 3.04
C GLY A 53 -37.87 34.83 2.54
N GLY A 54 -38.12 34.16 1.43
CA GLY A 54 -37.11 33.37 0.77
C GLY A 54 -36.06 34.28 0.15
N SER A 55 -34.95 34.46 0.85
CA SER A 55 -33.72 34.95 0.26
C SER A 55 -32.80 33.75 0.09
N SER A 56 -32.87 33.17 -1.09
CA SER A 56 -31.87 32.17 -1.51
C SER A 56 -30.53 32.86 -1.65
N THR A 57 -29.76 32.88 -0.59
CA THR A 57 -28.35 33.24 -0.65
C THR A 57 -27.66 32.22 -1.59
N PRO A 58 -27.00 32.66 -2.67
CA PRO A 58 -26.26 31.75 -3.52
C PRO A 58 -25.23 31.03 -2.64
N ARG A 59 -25.29 29.70 -2.62
CA ARG A 59 -24.25 28.85 -2.02
C ARG A 59 -22.94 29.24 -2.70
N PRO A 60 -21.89 29.63 -1.98
CA PRO A 60 -20.61 29.87 -2.60
C PRO A 60 -20.17 28.58 -3.29
N THR A 61 -20.11 28.62 -4.61
CA THR A 61 -19.45 27.60 -5.41
C THR A 61 -17.98 27.75 -5.05
N SER A 62 -17.43 26.81 -4.30
CA SER A 62 -16.00 26.74 -4.05
C SER A 62 -15.35 26.47 -5.40
N THR A 63 -14.92 27.53 -6.06
CA THR A 63 -14.00 27.42 -7.18
C THR A 63 -12.68 26.99 -6.54
N ILE A 64 -12.29 25.74 -6.72
CA ILE A 64 -10.94 25.28 -6.37
C ILE A 64 -10.03 26.09 -7.29
N THR A 65 -9.39 27.12 -6.74
CA THR A 65 -8.35 27.86 -7.44
C THR A 65 -7.16 26.90 -7.51
N GLN A 66 -6.84 26.42 -8.70
CA GLN A 66 -5.61 25.67 -8.92
C GLN A 66 -4.43 26.49 -8.42
N VAL A 67 -3.67 25.94 -7.51
CA VAL A 67 -2.41 26.54 -7.07
C VAL A 67 -1.47 26.48 -8.27
N PRO A 68 -0.95 27.63 -8.78
CA PRO A 68 -0.04 27.63 -9.91
C PRO A 68 1.22 26.83 -9.57
N GLY A 69 1.54 25.80 -10.35
CA GLY A 69 2.74 24.97 -10.18
C GLY A 69 2.48 23.57 -9.61
N VAL A 70 1.23 23.20 -9.34
CA VAL A 70 0.84 21.80 -9.13
C VAL A 70 0.21 21.34 -10.43
N ASP A 71 1.01 20.79 -11.31
CA ASP A 71 0.50 19.99 -12.41
C ASP A 71 -0.19 18.79 -11.76
N PHE A 72 -1.51 18.77 -11.81
CA PHE A 72 -2.27 17.57 -11.54
C PHE A 72 -2.04 16.65 -12.73
N ASP A 73 -0.96 15.90 -12.67
CA ASP A 73 -0.73 14.75 -13.52
C ASP A 73 -1.71 13.67 -13.07
N GLY A 74 -2.97 13.88 -13.45
CA GLY A 74 -4.09 13.08 -13.03
C GLY A 74 -3.99 11.67 -13.60
N GLY A 75 -3.33 10.79 -12.88
CA GLY A 75 -3.43 9.36 -13.11
C GLY A 75 -4.85 8.88 -12.81
N SER A 76 -5.18 7.71 -13.30
CA SER A 76 -6.45 7.05 -13.00
C SER A 76 -6.22 5.58 -12.67
N VAL A 77 -6.91 5.09 -11.64
CA VAL A 77 -6.91 3.66 -11.34
C VAL A 77 -7.70 2.94 -12.42
N PRO A 78 -7.11 1.97 -13.16
CA PRO A 78 -7.80 1.21 -14.19
C PRO A 78 -9.04 0.46 -13.68
N ASP A 79 -9.97 0.11 -14.57
CA ASP A 79 -11.21 -0.59 -14.18
C ASP A 79 -10.99 -2.07 -13.90
N SER A 80 -9.99 -2.66 -14.52
CA SER A 80 -9.68 -4.08 -14.35
C SER A 80 -8.17 -4.34 -14.38
N CYS A 81 -7.77 -5.49 -13.87
CA CYS A 81 -6.37 -5.94 -13.90
C CYS A 81 -5.84 -6.16 -15.33
N THR A 82 -6.72 -6.44 -16.28
CA THR A 82 -6.33 -6.61 -17.68
C THR A 82 -6.05 -5.29 -18.39
N ASP A 83 -6.56 -4.19 -17.83
CA ASP A 83 -6.33 -2.84 -18.36
C ASP A 83 -5.05 -2.20 -17.78
N LEU A 84 -4.41 -2.89 -16.83
CA LEU A 84 -3.25 -2.39 -16.10
C LEU A 84 -1.93 -2.60 -16.85
N VAL A 85 -1.90 -3.51 -17.80
CA VAL A 85 -0.71 -3.90 -18.55
C VAL A 85 -1.01 -4.05 -20.05
N THR A 86 0.02 -3.86 -20.88
CA THR A 86 -0.12 -4.03 -22.32
C THR A 86 -0.52 -5.47 -22.67
N PRO A 87 -1.64 -5.68 -23.39
CA PRO A 87 -2.11 -7.00 -23.77
C PRO A 87 -1.03 -7.81 -24.51
N GLY A 88 -0.79 -9.03 -24.05
CA GLY A 88 0.17 -9.96 -24.65
C GLY A 88 1.64 -9.73 -24.29
N ARG A 89 2.01 -8.57 -23.75
CA ARG A 89 3.41 -8.27 -23.39
C ARG A 89 3.96 -9.21 -22.33
N TRP A 90 3.11 -9.64 -21.40
CA TRP A 90 3.48 -10.41 -20.21
C TRP A 90 3.02 -11.86 -20.25
N ASP A 91 2.47 -12.33 -21.39
CA ASP A 91 1.89 -13.68 -21.51
C ASP A 91 2.90 -14.79 -21.15
N ASP A 92 4.13 -14.65 -21.58
CA ASP A 92 5.18 -15.64 -21.26
C ASP A 92 5.57 -15.60 -19.78
N SER A 93 5.71 -14.40 -19.20
CA SER A 93 6.07 -14.20 -17.78
C SER A 93 4.98 -14.70 -16.83
N PHE A 94 3.71 -14.57 -17.22
CA PHE A 94 2.55 -14.93 -16.40
C PHE A 94 1.91 -16.27 -16.79
N ALA A 95 2.47 -16.98 -17.76
CA ALA A 95 1.89 -18.21 -18.34
C ALA A 95 1.47 -19.27 -17.29
N LYS A 96 2.19 -19.36 -16.18
CA LYS A 96 1.93 -20.32 -15.10
C LYS A 96 1.22 -19.70 -13.88
N ALA A 97 1.07 -18.39 -13.86
CA ALA A 97 0.53 -17.63 -12.75
C ALA A 97 -0.81 -16.99 -13.15
N PRO A 98 -1.94 -17.69 -13.04
CA PRO A 98 -3.24 -17.14 -13.40
C PRO A 98 -3.58 -15.92 -12.55
N LEU A 99 -4.20 -14.93 -13.21
CA LEU A 99 -4.65 -13.71 -12.57
C LEU A 99 -5.81 -13.97 -11.63
N ASN A 100 -5.66 -13.54 -10.37
CA ASN A 100 -6.72 -13.53 -9.35
C ASN A 100 -7.43 -14.89 -9.20
N ASP A 101 -6.70 -15.99 -9.32
CA ASP A 101 -7.28 -17.33 -9.15
C ASP A 101 -7.76 -17.53 -7.70
N PRO A 102 -9.07 -17.65 -7.46
CA PRO A 102 -9.62 -17.73 -6.10
C PRO A 102 -9.14 -18.97 -5.32
N SER A 103 -8.70 -20.02 -6.02
CA SER A 103 -8.15 -21.21 -5.37
C SER A 103 -6.80 -20.97 -4.71
N VAL A 104 -6.11 -19.90 -5.10
CA VAL A 104 -4.76 -19.55 -4.63
C VAL A 104 -4.77 -18.28 -3.79
N VAL A 105 -5.52 -17.27 -4.20
CA VAL A 105 -5.51 -15.95 -3.55
C VAL A 105 -6.73 -15.72 -2.63
N GLY A 106 -7.73 -16.60 -2.69
CA GLY A 106 -8.97 -16.47 -1.92
C GLY A 106 -10.02 -15.58 -2.62
N ASP A 107 -11.26 -15.65 -2.10
CA ASP A 107 -12.38 -14.83 -2.56
C ASP A 107 -13.22 -14.38 -1.33
N PRO A 108 -13.26 -13.08 -1.01
CA PRO A 108 -12.57 -11.98 -1.67
C PRO A 108 -11.04 -11.99 -1.43
N ILE A 109 -10.31 -11.40 -2.36
CA ILE A 109 -8.85 -11.25 -2.24
C ILE A 109 -8.54 -10.31 -1.07
N ALA A 110 -7.69 -10.76 -0.14
CA ALA A 110 -7.21 -9.91 0.94
C ALA A 110 -6.11 -8.96 0.44
N ILE A 111 -6.38 -7.65 0.47
CA ILE A 111 -5.38 -6.65 0.12
C ILE A 111 -4.44 -6.44 1.31
N PRO A 112 -3.14 -6.71 1.17
CA PRO A 112 -2.18 -6.53 2.26
C PRO A 112 -1.99 -5.05 2.59
N LYS A 113 -1.52 -4.78 3.81
CA LYS A 113 -1.07 -3.44 4.18
C LYS A 113 0.23 -3.11 3.44
N SER A 114 0.35 -1.87 2.99
CA SER A 114 1.51 -1.32 2.30
C SER A 114 1.95 0.00 2.92
N ALA A 115 3.02 0.61 2.42
CA ALA A 115 3.41 1.96 2.81
C ALA A 115 2.31 2.99 2.50
N PHE A 116 1.47 2.74 1.50
CA PHE A 116 0.35 3.63 1.19
C PHE A 116 -0.87 3.48 2.11
N THR A 117 -0.94 2.43 2.94
CA THR A 117 -2.11 2.20 3.81
C THR A 117 -2.49 3.41 4.67
N PRO A 118 -1.57 4.15 5.31
CA PRO A 118 -1.93 5.31 6.13
C PRO A 118 -2.38 6.53 5.34
N VAL A 119 -2.07 6.58 4.04
CA VAL A 119 -2.34 7.74 3.16
C VAL A 119 -3.37 7.46 2.07
N LEU A 120 -4.07 6.34 2.17
CA LEU A 120 -5.17 6.00 1.25
C LEU A 120 -6.30 7.04 1.38
N GLN A 121 -6.82 7.49 0.24
CA GLN A 121 -8.04 8.30 0.24
C GLN A 121 -9.24 7.42 0.63
N PRO A 122 -10.08 7.85 1.60
CA PRO A 122 -11.18 7.02 2.14
C PRO A 122 -12.17 6.52 1.08
N ASP A 123 -12.47 7.35 0.08
CA ASP A 123 -13.40 7.04 -1.00
C ASP A 123 -12.64 6.82 -2.34
N GLY A 124 -11.34 6.65 -2.27
CA GLY A 124 -10.47 6.44 -3.43
C GLY A 124 -10.68 5.07 -4.05
N LYS A 125 -10.67 5.03 -5.39
CA LYS A 125 -10.67 3.77 -6.11
C LYS A 125 -9.38 3.00 -5.82
N ARG A 126 -9.51 1.68 -5.73
CA ARG A 126 -8.40 0.76 -5.51
C ARG A 126 -8.50 -0.40 -6.48
N LEU A 127 -7.37 -0.80 -7.03
CA LEU A 127 -7.25 -2.00 -7.84
C LEU A 127 -6.13 -2.88 -7.27
N TYR A 128 -6.40 -4.15 -7.06
CA TYR A 128 -5.39 -5.12 -6.60
C TYR A 128 -5.42 -6.36 -7.46
N CYS A 129 -4.29 -6.66 -8.07
CA CYS A 129 -4.13 -7.72 -9.05
C CYS A 129 -3.03 -8.67 -8.57
N VAL A 130 -3.30 -9.97 -8.62
CA VAL A 130 -2.35 -10.99 -8.19
C VAL A 130 -2.23 -12.07 -9.26
N TRP A 131 -1.02 -12.27 -9.75
CA TRP A 131 -0.62 -13.41 -10.55
C TRP A 131 0.16 -14.36 -9.64
N ARG A 132 -0.35 -15.56 -9.44
CA ARG A 132 0.28 -16.55 -8.57
C ARG A 132 0.23 -17.94 -9.20
N GLU A 133 1.38 -18.61 -9.22
CA GLU A 133 1.46 -19.97 -9.70
C GLU A 133 0.88 -20.95 -8.65
N PRO A 134 -0.17 -21.73 -8.98
CA PRO A 134 -0.80 -22.63 -8.00
C PRO A 134 0.09 -23.78 -7.51
N GLN A 135 1.15 -24.09 -8.26
CA GLN A 135 2.06 -25.21 -7.98
C GLN A 135 3.43 -24.75 -7.44
N ALA A 136 3.64 -23.43 -7.31
CA ALA A 136 4.89 -22.89 -6.83
C ALA A 136 4.63 -21.73 -5.86
N ASP A 137 4.76 -21.99 -4.57
CA ASP A 137 4.50 -21.01 -3.50
C ASP A 137 5.33 -19.71 -3.61
N ILE A 138 6.46 -19.79 -4.31
CA ILE A 138 7.43 -18.69 -4.45
C ILE A 138 7.24 -17.84 -5.71
N SER A 139 6.40 -18.29 -6.68
CA SER A 139 6.23 -17.56 -7.94
C SER A 139 4.97 -16.72 -7.87
N TYR A 140 5.14 -15.43 -7.63
CA TYR A 140 4.01 -14.50 -7.58
C TYR A 140 4.39 -13.09 -8.01
N LEU A 141 3.41 -12.37 -8.50
CA LEU A 141 3.41 -10.94 -8.73
C LEU A 141 2.11 -10.38 -8.15
N SER A 142 2.20 -9.27 -7.44
CA SER A 142 1.03 -8.47 -7.09
C SER A 142 1.24 -7.01 -7.47
N ILE A 143 0.18 -6.37 -7.95
CA ILE A 143 0.17 -4.95 -8.28
C ILE A 143 -1.04 -4.32 -7.61
N ALA A 144 -0.80 -3.33 -6.77
CA ALA A 144 -1.83 -2.46 -6.23
C ALA A 144 -1.73 -1.09 -6.88
N VAL A 145 -2.86 -0.53 -7.29
CA VAL A 145 -2.99 0.87 -7.73
C VAL A 145 -4.06 1.52 -6.87
N ASP A 146 -3.66 2.53 -6.12
CA ASP A 146 -4.48 3.15 -5.09
C ASP A 146 -4.55 4.66 -5.29
N VAL A 147 -5.71 5.27 -4.99
CA VAL A 147 -5.79 6.73 -4.82
C VAL A 147 -5.27 7.08 -3.43
N VAL A 148 -4.27 7.96 -3.38
CA VAL A 148 -3.54 8.35 -2.16
C VAL A 148 -3.60 9.87 -1.94
N ASP A 149 -3.30 10.30 -0.73
CA ASP A 149 -3.07 11.72 -0.44
C ASP A 149 -1.69 12.13 -0.99
N SER A 150 -1.69 12.95 -2.04
CA SER A 150 -0.48 13.34 -2.77
C SER A 150 0.54 14.10 -1.91
N ALA A 151 0.08 14.82 -0.88
CA ALA A 151 0.96 15.60 -0.02
C ALA A 151 1.79 14.73 0.93
N THR A 152 1.22 13.59 1.36
CA THR A 152 1.84 12.70 2.35
C THR A 152 2.40 11.42 1.76
N ALA A 153 1.94 11.01 0.56
CA ALA A 153 2.41 9.78 -0.09
C ALA A 153 3.93 9.78 -0.33
N SER A 154 4.48 10.90 -0.79
CA SER A 154 5.92 11.03 -1.02
C SER A 154 6.74 10.93 0.28
N ASP A 155 6.23 11.50 1.39
CA ASP A 155 6.90 11.43 2.68
C ASP A 155 6.91 10.00 3.23
N GLU A 156 5.79 9.26 3.08
CA GLU A 156 5.71 7.84 3.44
C GLU A 156 6.69 6.97 2.63
N LEU A 157 6.84 7.25 1.33
CA LEU A 157 7.82 6.54 0.51
C LEU A 157 9.25 6.90 0.89
N GLN A 158 9.55 8.17 1.14
CA GLN A 158 10.88 8.61 1.59
C GLN A 158 11.31 7.91 2.88
N ALA A 159 10.38 7.63 3.79
CA ALA A 159 10.64 6.89 5.02
C ALA A 159 11.09 5.44 4.76
N LEU A 160 10.86 4.87 3.58
CA LEU A 160 11.31 3.54 3.19
C LEU A 160 12.83 3.45 3.05
N THR A 161 13.55 4.56 2.85
CA THR A 161 15.02 4.59 2.82
C THR A 161 15.61 4.02 4.10
N ALA A 162 14.99 4.30 5.26
CA ALA A 162 15.40 3.73 6.55
C ALA A 162 15.19 2.21 6.63
N LYS A 163 14.40 1.62 5.74
CA LYS A 163 14.14 0.17 5.63
C LYS A 163 14.96 -0.48 4.52
N GLY A 164 15.90 0.27 3.92
CA GLY A 164 16.84 -0.23 2.92
C GLY A 164 16.28 -0.21 1.48
N TYR A 165 15.29 0.63 1.20
CA TYR A 165 14.87 0.91 -0.16
C TYR A 165 15.78 1.96 -0.79
N ASP A 166 16.05 1.79 -2.07
CA ASP A 166 16.66 2.82 -2.92
C ASP A 166 15.54 3.69 -3.49
N CYS A 167 15.58 4.99 -3.18
CA CYS A 167 14.53 5.93 -3.55
C CYS A 167 15.09 7.05 -4.40
N GLY A 168 14.41 7.37 -5.50
CA GLY A 168 14.77 8.43 -6.43
C GLY A 168 13.60 8.93 -7.27
N ASN A 169 13.78 10.08 -7.91
CA ASN A 169 12.79 10.59 -8.85
C ASN A 169 12.93 9.87 -10.19
N GLU A 170 11.85 9.31 -10.68
CA GLU A 170 11.76 8.60 -11.95
C GLU A 170 10.37 8.78 -12.54
N ALA A 171 10.23 8.82 -13.86
CA ALA A 171 8.95 8.92 -14.57
C ALA A 171 8.00 10.01 -13.99
N GLU A 172 8.58 11.19 -13.64
CA GLU A 172 7.87 12.34 -13.04
C GLU A 172 7.24 12.07 -11.67
N GLY A 173 7.65 10.98 -11.01
CA GLY A 173 7.21 10.58 -9.68
C GLY A 173 8.36 10.23 -8.75
N LEU A 174 8.05 9.68 -7.59
CA LEU A 174 9.00 9.13 -6.64
C LEU A 174 8.92 7.61 -6.70
N LEU A 175 10.04 6.98 -7.06
CA LEU A 175 10.25 5.54 -7.04
C LEU A 175 11.03 5.14 -5.79
N CYS A 176 10.60 4.10 -5.09
CA CYS A 176 11.38 3.42 -4.05
C CYS A 176 11.37 1.92 -4.32
N GLN A 177 12.54 1.33 -4.50
CA GLN A 177 12.68 -0.08 -4.81
C GLN A 177 13.61 -0.79 -3.84
N LYS A 178 13.28 -2.02 -3.52
CA LYS A 178 14.13 -2.95 -2.79
C LYS A 178 14.17 -4.29 -3.49
N VAL A 179 15.38 -4.78 -3.74
CA VAL A 179 15.61 -6.11 -4.30
C VAL A 179 16.42 -6.90 -3.28
N SER A 180 15.99 -8.10 -2.95
CA SER A 180 16.66 -8.95 -1.97
C SER A 180 16.62 -10.42 -2.39
N GLU A 181 17.58 -11.20 -1.92
CA GLU A 181 17.49 -12.66 -2.02
C GLU A 181 16.40 -13.16 -1.07
N ASN A 182 15.60 -14.12 -1.52
CA ASN A 182 14.59 -14.74 -0.68
C ASN A 182 15.26 -15.58 0.42
N GLU A 183 14.78 -15.49 1.67
CA GLU A 183 15.40 -16.15 2.83
C GLU A 183 15.30 -17.68 2.78
N GLN A 184 14.33 -18.23 2.06
CA GLN A 184 14.03 -19.67 2.06
C GLN A 184 14.39 -20.36 0.74
N TYR A 185 14.41 -19.61 -0.36
CA TYR A 185 14.56 -20.13 -1.71
C TYR A 185 15.64 -19.36 -2.48
N PRO A 186 16.34 -19.98 -3.42
CA PRO A 186 17.37 -19.31 -4.22
C PRO A 186 16.74 -18.48 -5.34
N VAL A 187 15.89 -17.53 -4.99
CA VAL A 187 15.19 -16.60 -5.90
C VAL A 187 15.29 -15.18 -5.39
N THR A 188 15.01 -14.23 -6.23
CA THR A 188 15.03 -12.81 -5.91
C THR A 188 13.61 -12.31 -5.68
N ASP A 189 13.44 -11.55 -4.60
CA ASP A 189 12.23 -10.80 -4.29
C ASP A 189 12.42 -9.34 -4.65
N GLY A 190 11.42 -8.74 -5.29
CA GLY A 190 11.35 -7.33 -5.60
C GLY A 190 10.15 -6.69 -4.90
N ASP A 191 10.37 -5.50 -4.34
CA ASP A 191 9.34 -4.69 -3.71
C ASP A 191 9.50 -3.25 -4.18
N THR A 192 8.54 -2.75 -4.96
CA THR A 192 8.61 -1.48 -5.67
C THR A 192 7.40 -0.63 -5.34
N TYR A 193 7.67 0.58 -4.88
CA TYR A 193 6.67 1.62 -4.65
C TYR A 193 6.91 2.78 -5.60
N PHE A 194 5.85 3.29 -6.18
CA PHE A 194 5.89 4.48 -7.02
C PHE A 194 4.70 5.38 -6.69
N THR A 195 4.92 6.70 -6.64
CA THR A 195 3.83 7.68 -6.49
C THR A 195 4.05 8.87 -7.42
N ARG A 196 2.96 9.30 -8.07
CA ARG A 196 2.89 10.49 -8.89
C ARG A 196 1.50 11.12 -8.74
N GLY A 197 1.45 12.39 -8.38
CA GLY A 197 0.18 13.05 -8.07
C GLY A 197 -0.56 12.34 -6.93
N ASP A 198 -1.81 11.97 -7.17
CA ASP A 198 -2.69 11.29 -6.21
C ASP A 198 -2.77 9.77 -6.41
N ILE A 199 -1.86 9.20 -7.20
CA ILE A 199 -1.79 7.75 -7.43
C ILE A 199 -0.56 7.15 -6.75
N GLY A 200 -0.79 6.04 -6.06
CA GLY A 200 0.24 5.15 -5.53
C GLY A 200 0.21 3.79 -6.23
N ILE A 201 1.36 3.30 -6.68
CA ILE A 201 1.54 1.98 -7.28
C ILE A 201 2.47 1.18 -6.38
N HIS A 202 2.07 -0.04 -6.04
CA HIS A 202 2.89 -0.97 -5.27
C HIS A 202 2.98 -2.30 -6.01
N ILE A 203 4.19 -2.72 -6.36
CA ILE A 203 4.48 -3.97 -7.07
C ILE A 203 5.33 -4.85 -6.17
N GLN A 204 4.85 -6.05 -5.87
CA GLN A 204 5.63 -7.09 -5.19
C GLN A 204 5.77 -8.29 -6.13
N GLN A 205 6.97 -8.80 -6.22
CA GLN A 205 7.26 -9.93 -7.09
C GLN A 205 8.26 -10.89 -6.47
N SER A 206 8.14 -12.15 -6.81
CA SER A 206 9.11 -13.19 -6.48
C SER A 206 9.15 -14.21 -7.61
N ASN A 207 10.35 -14.56 -8.07
CA ASN A 207 10.58 -15.58 -9.10
C ASN A 207 9.75 -15.39 -10.40
N ILE A 208 9.41 -14.16 -10.74
CA ILE A 208 8.77 -13.78 -12.01
C ILE A 208 9.62 -12.68 -12.64
N GLU A 209 9.96 -12.84 -13.92
CA GLU A 209 10.71 -11.83 -14.66
C GLU A 209 9.78 -10.70 -15.13
N THR A 210 10.11 -9.47 -14.74
CA THR A 210 9.25 -8.30 -14.90
C THR A 210 10.04 -7.05 -15.26
N THR A 211 11.09 -7.19 -16.08
CA THR A 211 11.85 -6.04 -16.59
C THR A 211 10.90 -5.06 -17.28
N ASP A 212 10.99 -3.78 -16.94
CA ASP A 212 10.14 -2.68 -17.45
C ASP A 212 8.63 -2.78 -17.11
N LEU A 213 8.25 -3.60 -16.12
CA LEU A 213 6.84 -3.70 -15.72
C LEU A 213 6.30 -2.38 -15.16
N LEU A 214 7.07 -1.66 -14.34
CA LEU A 214 6.63 -0.38 -13.80
C LEU A 214 6.37 0.63 -14.92
N GLU A 215 7.23 0.68 -15.94
CA GLU A 215 7.04 1.55 -17.12
C GLU A 215 5.73 1.20 -17.84
N ASP A 216 5.46 -0.10 -18.05
CA ASP A 216 4.24 -0.55 -18.68
C ASP A 216 3.00 -0.18 -17.85
N VAL A 217 3.02 -0.42 -16.54
CA VAL A 217 1.92 -0.06 -15.61
C VAL A 217 1.70 1.45 -15.58
N THR A 218 2.75 2.25 -15.48
CA THR A 218 2.62 3.72 -15.45
C THR A 218 2.03 4.26 -16.75
N ALA A 219 2.34 3.68 -17.90
CA ALA A 219 1.75 4.06 -19.19
C ALA A 219 0.23 3.79 -19.28
N HIS A 220 -0.32 2.91 -18.43
CA HIS A 220 -1.77 2.62 -18.36
C HIS A 220 -2.49 3.39 -17.26
N VAL A 221 -1.74 3.99 -16.35
CA VAL A 221 -2.27 4.74 -15.21
C VAL A 221 -2.24 6.24 -15.47
N PHE A 222 -1.21 6.74 -16.18
CA PHE A 222 -0.96 8.16 -16.46
C PHE A 222 -0.98 8.47 -17.95
#